data_7f9281e82c117e419668123f2373388c
#
_entry.id   7f9281e82c117e419668123f2373388c
#
_cell.length_a   1.000
_cell.length_b   1.000
_cell.length_c   1.000
_cell.angle_alpha   90.00
_cell.angle_beta   90.00
_cell.angle_gamma   90.00
#
_symmetry.space_group_name_H-M   'P 1'
#
loop_
_entity.id
_entity.type
_entity.pdbx_description
1 polymer ?
#
loop_
_entity_poly.entity_id
_entity_poly.type
_entity_poly.pdbx_seq_one_letter_code
_entity_poly.pdbx_strand_id
1 'polypeptide(L)'
;PGARLPVEEGTGASYLVLEQDANGQGRARVCGASAVPDKKASGRLTELPQSGFRYVERLESPREVYIFGGGHIAQALVPGLVKTGFRCHVFDDREEYASAQVFPQAVEVAKVEMEHLEEISGRITAEDFVCVMTHGHRHDHAVVSQVLRTPAAYIGVIGSAKKAAASREKLQQEGFGPGDLARIVTPIGLALNGRGVDNAG
;
A
#
# COMPACT_ATOMS: atom_id res chain seq x y z
N PRO A 1 4.82 18.49 -26.67
CA PRO A 1 3.39 18.44 -26.45
C PRO A 1 2.99 16.96 -26.41
N GLY A 2 2.78 16.40 -25.19
CA GLY A 2 2.48 15.00 -25.02
C GLY A 2 1.06 14.68 -25.50
N ALA A 3 0.94 13.82 -26.49
CA ALA A 3 -0.34 13.23 -26.87
C ALA A 3 -0.83 12.39 -25.67
N ARG A 4 -2.03 12.71 -25.14
CA ARG A 4 -2.70 11.85 -24.16
C ARG A 4 -3.16 10.59 -24.88
N LEU A 5 -2.78 9.43 -24.34
CA LEU A 5 -3.31 8.16 -24.83
C LEU A 5 -4.83 8.10 -24.55
N PRO A 6 -5.63 7.55 -25.49
CA PRO A 6 -7.04 7.31 -25.22
C PRO A 6 -7.18 6.32 -24.06
N VAL A 7 -8.02 6.68 -23.07
CA VAL A 7 -8.33 5.86 -21.93
C VAL A 7 -9.74 5.30 -22.12
N GLU A 8 -9.85 3.97 -22.24
CA GLU A 8 -11.14 3.29 -22.26
C GLU A 8 -11.52 2.97 -20.82
N GLU A 9 -12.65 3.49 -20.35
CA GLU A 9 -13.15 3.25 -19.01
C GLU A 9 -13.39 1.76 -18.75
N GLY A 10 -12.89 1.27 -17.63
CA GLY A 10 -13.08 -0.11 -17.18
C GLY A 10 -12.79 -0.22 -15.69
N THR A 11 -13.50 -1.11 -15.02
CA THR A 11 -13.26 -1.42 -13.60
C THR A 11 -12.07 -2.36 -13.43
N GLY A 12 -11.28 -2.15 -12.39
CA GLY A 12 -10.14 -3.00 -12.04
C GLY A 12 -8.80 -2.50 -12.58
N ALA A 13 -7.82 -3.41 -12.69
CA ALA A 13 -6.47 -3.06 -13.14
C ALA A 13 -6.46 -2.43 -14.54
N SER A 14 -5.63 -1.41 -14.71
CA SER A 14 -5.40 -0.76 -16.01
C SER A 14 -4.30 -1.46 -16.79
N TYR A 15 -4.41 -1.45 -18.11
CA TYR A 15 -3.45 -2.05 -19.02
C TYR A 15 -3.10 -1.09 -20.13
N LEU A 16 -1.81 -1.01 -20.46
CA LEU A 16 -1.33 -0.41 -21.72
C LEU A 16 -1.38 -1.49 -22.79
N VAL A 17 -2.05 -1.21 -23.89
CA VAL A 17 -2.09 -2.07 -25.07
C VAL A 17 -1.47 -1.30 -26.23
N LEU A 18 -0.39 -1.83 -26.79
CA LEU A 18 0.26 -1.36 -28.00
C LEU A 18 -0.01 -2.36 -29.10
N GLU A 19 -0.49 -1.91 -30.24
CA GLU A 19 -0.75 -2.74 -31.41
C GLU A 19 -0.13 -2.10 -32.65
N GLN A 20 0.46 -2.92 -33.50
CA GLN A 20 0.95 -2.53 -34.80
C GLN A 20 0.38 -3.49 -35.85
N ASP A 21 -0.18 -2.94 -36.93
CA ASP A 21 -0.68 -3.75 -38.03
C ASP A 21 0.45 -4.10 -39.05
N ALA A 22 0.10 -4.90 -40.05
CA ALA A 22 1.01 -5.33 -41.08
C ALA A 22 1.58 -4.16 -41.94
N ASN A 23 0.94 -3.01 -41.90
CA ASN A 23 1.37 -1.81 -42.64
C ASN A 23 2.26 -0.91 -41.79
N GLY A 24 2.57 -1.33 -40.55
CA GLY A 24 3.38 -0.57 -39.61
C GLY A 24 2.61 0.53 -38.87
N GLN A 25 1.29 0.62 -39.01
CA GLN A 25 0.49 1.57 -38.23
C GLN A 25 0.33 1.12 -36.80
N GLY A 26 0.79 1.93 -35.87
CA GLY A 26 0.73 1.68 -34.45
C GLY A 26 -0.46 2.36 -33.79
N ARG A 27 -1.07 1.68 -32.80
CA ARG A 27 -2.07 2.23 -31.87
C ARG A 27 -1.64 1.96 -30.44
N ALA A 28 -1.82 2.95 -29.58
CA ALA A 28 -1.62 2.80 -28.14
C ALA A 28 -2.89 3.21 -27.41
N ARG A 29 -3.31 2.41 -26.44
CA ARG A 29 -4.48 2.73 -25.61
C ARG A 29 -4.27 2.20 -24.17
N VAL A 30 -4.93 2.85 -23.22
CA VAL A 30 -5.05 2.36 -21.85
C VAL A 30 -6.47 1.87 -21.65
N CYS A 31 -6.64 0.67 -21.15
CA CYS A 31 -7.96 0.08 -20.96
C CYS A 31 -8.04 -0.72 -19.66
N GLY A 32 -9.25 -0.90 -19.14
CA GLY A 32 -9.52 -1.76 -17.99
C GLY A 32 -9.38 -3.24 -18.32
N ALA A 33 -9.29 -4.06 -17.28
CA ALA A 33 -9.09 -5.50 -17.37
C ALA A 33 -10.12 -6.25 -18.23
N SER A 34 -11.35 -5.75 -18.35
CA SER A 34 -12.40 -6.34 -19.18
C SER A 34 -12.17 -6.19 -20.69
N ALA A 35 -11.42 -5.16 -21.08
CA ALA A 35 -11.13 -4.84 -22.48
C ALA A 35 -9.79 -5.40 -23.00
N VAL A 36 -9.05 -6.12 -22.16
CA VAL A 36 -7.78 -6.76 -22.52
C VAL A 36 -8.04 -8.13 -23.15
N PRO A 37 -7.64 -8.36 -24.40
CA PRO A 37 -7.92 -9.63 -25.09
C PRO A 37 -7.28 -10.86 -24.46
N ASP A 38 -6.06 -10.69 -23.89
CA ASP A 38 -5.33 -11.76 -23.18
C ASP A 38 -4.52 -11.20 -22.02
N LYS A 39 -5.05 -11.36 -20.81
CA LYS A 39 -4.38 -10.93 -19.57
C LYS A 39 -3.10 -11.72 -19.25
N LYS A 40 -2.98 -12.96 -19.78
CA LYS A 40 -1.79 -13.80 -19.56
C LYS A 40 -0.61 -13.37 -20.43
N ALA A 41 -0.86 -12.55 -21.45
CA ALA A 41 0.17 -11.98 -22.31
C ALA A 41 0.82 -10.70 -21.74
N SER A 42 0.50 -10.30 -20.52
CA SER A 42 1.12 -9.12 -19.90
C SER A 42 2.64 -9.24 -19.84
N GLY A 43 3.33 -8.21 -20.31
CA GLY A 43 4.79 -8.19 -20.44
C GLY A 43 5.33 -8.96 -21.65
N ARG A 44 4.49 -9.37 -22.58
CA ARG A 44 4.88 -10.14 -23.77
C ARG A 44 4.47 -9.44 -25.07
N LEU A 45 5.32 -9.56 -26.06
CA LEU A 45 5.00 -9.25 -27.44
C LEU A 45 4.36 -10.49 -28.08
N THR A 46 3.16 -10.32 -28.62
CA THR A 46 2.41 -11.39 -29.28
C THR A 46 2.26 -11.06 -30.75
N GLU A 47 2.60 -12.00 -31.62
CA GLU A 47 2.33 -11.88 -33.05
C GLU A 47 0.83 -11.99 -33.33
N LEU A 48 0.35 -11.11 -34.19
CA LEU A 48 -1.04 -11.12 -34.66
C LEU A 48 -1.11 -11.76 -36.06
N PRO A 49 -2.28 -12.29 -36.45
CA PRO A 49 -2.52 -12.69 -37.83
C PRO A 49 -2.14 -11.56 -38.78
N GLN A 50 -1.55 -11.87 -39.94
CA GLN A 50 -1.12 -10.92 -40.98
C GLN A 50 0.10 -10.05 -40.59
N SER A 51 1.04 -10.59 -39.80
CA SER A 51 2.33 -9.93 -39.47
C SER A 51 2.22 -8.65 -38.63
N GLY A 52 1.19 -8.53 -37.84
CA GLY A 52 1.08 -7.48 -36.81
C GLY A 52 1.63 -7.93 -35.47
N PHE A 53 1.77 -6.98 -34.55
CA PHE A 53 2.23 -7.23 -33.18
C PHE A 53 1.28 -6.59 -32.17
N ARG A 54 1.17 -7.24 -31.02
CA ARG A 54 0.50 -6.68 -29.83
C ARG A 54 1.41 -6.83 -28.61
N TYR A 55 1.54 -5.74 -27.86
CA TYR A 55 2.15 -5.72 -26.55
C TYR A 55 1.11 -5.31 -25.53
N VAL A 56 1.03 -6.05 -24.44
CA VAL A 56 0.11 -5.76 -23.33
C VAL A 56 0.95 -5.63 -22.07
N GLU A 57 0.76 -4.56 -21.31
CA GLU A 57 1.40 -4.33 -20.03
C GLU A 57 0.35 -3.96 -18.98
N ARG A 58 0.36 -4.65 -17.86
CA ARG A 58 -0.43 -4.23 -16.71
C ARG A 58 0.20 -2.98 -16.12
N LEU A 59 -0.56 -1.90 -16.09
CA LEU A 59 -0.16 -0.69 -15.40
C LEU A 59 -0.44 -0.89 -13.92
N GLU A 60 0.61 -0.95 -13.13
CA GLU A 60 0.46 -0.97 -11.68
C GLU A 60 0.10 0.44 -11.22
N SER A 61 -1.04 0.57 -10.53
CA SER A 61 -1.31 1.78 -9.77
C SER A 61 -0.28 1.88 -8.65
N PRO A 62 0.20 3.09 -8.33
CA PRO A 62 1.03 3.28 -7.15
C PRO A 62 0.32 2.68 -5.95
N ARG A 63 1.01 1.82 -5.20
CA ARG A 63 0.46 1.22 -3.99
C ARG A 63 0.39 2.25 -2.87
N GLU A 64 -0.70 2.24 -2.15
CA GLU A 64 -0.92 3.15 -1.03
C GLU A 64 -0.36 2.54 0.26
N VAL A 65 0.24 3.39 1.10
CA VAL A 65 0.71 3.00 2.43
C VAL A 65 0.04 3.90 3.46
N TYR A 66 -0.76 3.31 4.31
CA TYR A 66 -1.46 3.96 5.41
C TYR A 66 -0.61 3.85 6.68
N ILE A 67 -0.14 4.97 7.20
CA ILE A 67 0.77 5.04 8.33
C ILE A 67 0.05 5.69 9.51
N PHE A 68 -0.18 4.92 10.55
CA PHE A 68 -0.79 5.39 11.79
C PHE A 68 0.32 5.64 12.82
N GLY A 69 0.58 6.92 13.09
CA GLY A 69 1.65 7.45 13.91
C GLY A 69 2.71 8.21 13.10
N GLY A 70 2.71 9.55 13.21
CA GLY A 70 3.60 10.48 12.51
C GLY A 70 4.92 10.79 13.23
N GLY A 71 5.35 9.95 14.18
CA GLY A 71 6.58 10.15 14.95
C GLY A 71 7.86 10.02 14.12
N HIS A 72 9.02 10.04 14.78
CA HIS A 72 10.33 10.05 14.13
C HIS A 72 10.55 8.90 13.15
N ILE A 73 9.99 7.71 13.44
CA ILE A 73 10.13 6.55 12.55
C ILE A 73 9.37 6.77 11.25
N ALA A 74 8.15 7.29 11.31
CA ALA A 74 7.38 7.63 10.13
C ALA A 74 8.07 8.71 9.28
N GLN A 75 8.64 9.73 9.95
CA GLN A 75 9.39 10.81 9.28
C GLN A 75 10.61 10.28 8.53
N ALA A 76 11.28 9.26 9.06
CA ALA A 76 12.39 8.61 8.38
C ALA A 76 11.93 7.65 7.26
N LEU A 77 10.79 6.99 7.43
CA LEU A 77 10.26 5.97 6.53
C LEU A 77 9.63 6.57 5.27
N VAL A 78 8.80 7.59 5.42
CA VAL A 78 7.99 8.18 4.31
C VAL A 78 8.85 8.62 3.12
N PRO A 79 9.99 9.33 3.29
CA PRO A 79 10.83 9.71 2.16
C PRO A 79 11.37 8.51 1.36
N GLY A 80 11.67 7.40 2.06
CA GLY A 80 12.11 6.16 1.43
C GLY A 80 11.01 5.49 0.62
N LEU A 81 9.81 5.39 1.20
CA LEU A 81 8.64 4.81 0.52
C LEU A 81 8.27 5.61 -0.72
N VAL A 82 8.23 6.94 -0.63
CA VAL A 82 7.90 7.78 -1.79
C VAL A 82 8.94 7.63 -2.91
N LYS A 83 10.23 7.54 -2.58
CA LYS A 83 11.29 7.28 -3.58
C LYS A 83 11.15 5.92 -4.27
N THR A 84 10.54 4.96 -3.62
CA THR A 84 10.28 3.63 -4.19
C THR A 84 8.91 3.51 -4.87
N GLY A 85 8.20 4.64 -5.03
CA GLY A 85 6.96 4.72 -5.80
C GLY A 85 5.67 4.49 -5.00
N PHE A 86 5.76 4.39 -3.67
CA PHE A 86 4.56 4.32 -2.82
C PHE A 86 3.94 5.70 -2.61
N ARG A 87 2.63 5.72 -2.42
CA ARG A 87 1.86 6.88 -2.02
C ARG A 87 1.55 6.76 -0.52
N CYS A 88 2.02 7.69 0.27
CA CYS A 88 1.93 7.62 1.73
C CYS A 88 0.80 8.50 2.27
N HIS A 89 -0.04 7.92 3.13
CA HIS A 89 -1.04 8.60 3.93
C HIS A 89 -0.61 8.52 5.40
N VAL A 90 -0.50 9.64 6.09
CA VAL A 90 -0.01 9.70 7.47
C VAL A 90 -1.08 10.25 8.37
N PHE A 91 -1.36 9.52 9.45
CA PHE A 91 -2.38 9.86 10.44
C PHE A 91 -1.75 9.84 11.84
N ASP A 92 -2.01 10.89 12.62
CA ASP A 92 -1.60 10.97 14.03
C ASP A 92 -2.71 11.63 14.85
N ASP A 93 -2.79 11.34 16.13
CA ASP A 93 -3.74 11.96 17.06
C ASP A 93 -3.27 13.35 17.55
N ARG A 94 -2.01 13.68 17.29
CA ARG A 94 -1.36 14.92 17.71
C ARG A 94 -1.14 15.85 16.52
N GLU A 95 -1.61 17.08 16.65
CA GLU A 95 -1.56 18.12 15.60
C GLU A 95 -0.13 18.35 15.06
N GLU A 96 0.85 18.41 15.94
CA GLU A 96 2.24 18.67 15.60
C GLU A 96 2.87 17.60 14.71
N TYR A 97 2.35 16.37 14.71
CA TYR A 97 2.81 15.26 13.88
C TYR A 97 1.89 14.98 12.67
N ALA A 98 0.71 15.57 12.67
CA ALA A 98 -0.28 15.41 11.62
C ALA A 98 -0.28 16.63 10.68
N SER A 99 0.88 17.04 10.18
CA SER A 99 0.98 18.25 9.34
C SER A 99 1.76 18.00 8.05
N ALA A 100 1.33 18.67 6.97
CA ALA A 100 2.03 18.65 5.68
C ALA A 100 3.45 19.25 5.75
N GLN A 101 3.75 20.05 6.76
CA GLN A 101 5.09 20.59 6.99
C GLN A 101 6.07 19.47 7.43
N VAL A 102 5.57 18.52 8.23
CA VAL A 102 6.34 17.36 8.68
C VAL A 102 6.47 16.30 7.58
N PHE A 103 5.42 16.14 6.77
CA PHE A 103 5.37 15.15 5.69
C PHE A 103 5.06 15.78 4.32
N PRO A 104 5.94 16.63 3.77
CA PRO A 104 5.67 17.34 2.51
C PRO A 104 5.57 16.43 1.28
N GLN A 105 5.97 15.17 1.39
CA GLN A 105 5.95 14.19 0.30
C GLN A 105 4.75 13.22 0.41
N ALA A 106 4.02 13.25 1.52
CA ALA A 106 2.83 12.41 1.68
C ALA A 106 1.67 12.94 0.83
N VAL A 107 0.83 12.04 0.36
CA VAL A 107 -0.38 12.38 -0.41
C VAL A 107 -1.44 12.99 0.50
N GLU A 108 -1.49 12.50 1.71
CA GLU A 108 -2.45 12.92 2.73
C GLU A 108 -1.78 12.93 4.09
N VAL A 109 -2.04 13.95 4.87
CA VAL A 109 -1.63 14.02 6.27
C VAL A 109 -2.81 14.58 7.05
N ALA A 110 -3.28 13.84 8.06
CA ALA A 110 -4.44 14.26 8.83
C ALA A 110 -4.33 13.88 10.31
N LYS A 111 -4.86 14.76 11.16
CA LYS A 111 -5.13 14.45 12.54
C LYS A 111 -6.41 13.63 12.63
N VAL A 112 -6.37 12.52 13.38
CA VAL A 112 -7.49 11.58 13.51
C VAL A 112 -7.64 11.09 14.94
N GLU A 113 -8.83 10.63 15.27
CA GLU A 113 -9.08 9.84 16.48
C GLU A 113 -8.82 8.37 16.15
N MET A 114 -7.79 7.79 16.76
CA MET A 114 -7.32 6.43 16.44
C MET A 114 -8.34 5.33 16.76
N GLU A 115 -9.34 5.64 17.57
CA GLU A 115 -10.46 4.76 17.92
C GLU A 115 -11.56 4.74 16.84
N HIS A 116 -11.55 5.71 15.90
CA HIS A 116 -12.60 5.94 14.90
C HIS A 116 -11.98 6.11 13.51
N LEU A 117 -11.63 4.99 12.89
CA LEU A 117 -10.94 4.97 11.58
C LEU A 117 -11.82 4.41 10.45
N GLU A 118 -13.14 4.34 10.62
CA GLU A 118 -14.07 3.69 9.68
C GLU A 118 -13.96 4.27 8.26
N GLU A 119 -13.86 5.59 8.15
CA GLU A 119 -13.73 6.26 6.86
C GLU A 119 -12.40 5.91 6.17
N ILE A 120 -11.29 5.89 6.92
CA ILE A 120 -9.97 5.56 6.40
C ILE A 120 -9.89 4.07 6.07
N SER A 121 -10.36 3.23 6.98
CA SER A 121 -10.37 1.76 6.80
C SER A 121 -11.18 1.34 5.58
N GLY A 122 -12.30 2.05 5.29
CA GLY A 122 -13.13 1.81 4.11
C GLY A 122 -12.42 2.07 2.77
N ARG A 123 -11.31 2.80 2.76
CA ARG A 123 -10.50 3.09 1.56
C ARG A 123 -9.41 2.05 1.32
N ILE A 124 -9.05 1.25 2.33
CA ILE A 124 -7.94 0.29 2.26
C ILE A 124 -8.35 -0.92 1.42
N THR A 125 -7.57 -1.21 0.39
CA THR A 125 -7.79 -2.31 -0.54
C THR A 125 -6.81 -3.48 -0.33
N ALA A 126 -6.98 -4.56 -1.08
CA ALA A 126 -6.10 -5.73 -1.05
C ALA A 126 -4.71 -5.49 -1.68
N GLU A 127 -4.46 -4.33 -2.25
CA GLU A 127 -3.17 -3.94 -2.80
C GLU A 127 -2.40 -2.98 -1.88
N ASP A 128 -3.01 -2.54 -0.77
CA ASP A 128 -2.48 -1.51 0.11
C ASP A 128 -1.76 -2.08 1.33
N PHE A 129 -0.92 -1.25 1.91
CA PHE A 129 -0.08 -1.57 3.04
C PHE A 129 -0.45 -0.69 4.25
N VAL A 130 -0.37 -1.27 5.43
CA VAL A 130 -0.63 -0.56 6.69
C VAL A 130 0.59 -0.66 7.59
N CYS A 131 1.01 0.47 8.16
CA CYS A 131 2.05 0.56 9.17
C CYS A 131 1.48 1.18 10.44
N VAL A 132 1.49 0.45 11.54
CA VAL A 132 1.02 0.93 12.85
C VAL A 132 2.24 1.20 13.72
N MET A 133 2.43 2.48 14.05
CA MET A 133 3.58 2.97 14.82
C MET A 133 3.20 4.14 15.72
N THR A 134 2.08 4.00 16.45
CA THR A 134 1.53 5.06 17.28
C THR A 134 2.44 5.40 18.47
N HIS A 135 2.31 6.61 18.98
CA HIS A 135 3.12 7.05 20.12
C HIS A 135 2.81 6.25 21.38
N GLY A 136 3.88 5.72 22.00
CA GLY A 136 3.76 4.98 23.28
C GLY A 136 2.92 3.71 23.20
N HIS A 137 2.58 3.22 22.02
CA HIS A 137 1.70 2.05 21.76
C HIS A 137 0.28 2.19 22.34
N ARG A 138 -0.13 3.42 22.63
CA ARG A 138 -1.38 3.69 23.32
C ARG A 138 -2.59 3.30 22.48
N HIS A 139 -2.50 3.56 21.17
CA HIS A 139 -3.57 3.34 20.21
C HIS A 139 -3.31 2.14 19.28
N ASP A 140 -2.14 1.49 19.37
CA ASP A 140 -1.80 0.36 18.48
C ASP A 140 -2.90 -0.68 18.42
N HIS A 141 -3.49 -1.03 19.56
CA HIS A 141 -4.55 -2.03 19.62
C HIS A 141 -5.83 -1.56 18.91
N ALA A 142 -6.26 -0.32 19.15
CA ALA A 142 -7.46 0.25 18.52
C ALA A 142 -7.29 0.34 17.00
N VAL A 143 -6.12 0.74 16.52
CA VAL A 143 -5.81 0.78 15.10
C VAL A 143 -5.77 -0.63 14.51
N VAL A 144 -5.04 -1.57 15.14
CA VAL A 144 -4.87 -2.94 14.63
C VAL A 144 -6.22 -3.66 14.53
N SER A 145 -7.11 -3.53 15.52
CA SER A 145 -8.43 -4.16 15.48
C SER A 145 -9.31 -3.66 14.35
N GLN A 146 -9.16 -2.39 13.95
CA GLN A 146 -9.89 -1.82 12.83
C GLN A 146 -9.28 -2.23 11.48
N VAL A 147 -7.96 -2.13 11.32
CA VAL A 147 -7.29 -2.46 10.05
C VAL A 147 -7.27 -3.96 9.74
N LEU A 148 -7.37 -4.83 10.74
CA LEU A 148 -7.55 -6.28 10.54
C LEU A 148 -8.85 -6.63 9.82
N ARG A 149 -9.86 -5.78 9.89
CA ARG A 149 -11.15 -5.94 9.18
C ARG A 149 -11.07 -5.52 7.72
N THR A 150 -9.97 -4.89 7.31
CA THR A 150 -9.72 -4.49 5.92
C THR A 150 -9.04 -5.62 5.15
N PRO A 151 -9.08 -5.60 3.81
CA PRO A 151 -8.37 -6.59 3.00
C PRO A 151 -6.87 -6.29 2.82
N ALA A 152 -6.28 -5.33 3.52
CA ALA A 152 -4.89 -4.89 3.36
C ALA A 152 -3.91 -6.03 3.07
N ALA A 153 -3.02 -5.85 2.09
CA ALA A 153 -2.00 -6.82 1.71
C ALA A 153 -0.95 -7.05 2.80
N TYR A 154 -0.70 -6.02 3.62
CA TYR A 154 0.31 -6.05 4.67
C TYR A 154 -0.14 -5.19 5.85
N ILE A 155 0.05 -5.71 7.06
CA ILE A 155 -0.19 -4.97 8.31
C ILE A 155 1.05 -5.13 9.18
N GLY A 156 1.91 -4.11 9.18
CA GLY A 156 3.12 -4.07 9.99
C GLY A 156 2.89 -3.28 11.28
N VAL A 157 3.29 -3.83 12.40
CA VAL A 157 3.12 -3.18 13.71
C VAL A 157 4.48 -3.05 14.41
N ILE A 158 4.80 -1.83 14.85
CA ILE A 158 6.01 -1.60 15.62
C ILE A 158 5.84 -2.13 17.04
N GLY A 159 6.86 -2.78 17.57
CA GLY A 159 6.81 -3.27 18.94
C GLY A 159 7.77 -4.41 19.20
N SER A 160 7.94 -4.76 20.47
CA SER A 160 8.72 -5.94 20.86
C SER A 160 7.89 -7.23 20.73
N ALA A 161 8.56 -8.38 20.60
CA ALA A 161 7.91 -9.68 20.56
C ALA A 161 6.99 -9.94 21.77
N LYS A 162 7.37 -9.45 22.97
CA LYS A 162 6.55 -9.56 24.18
C LYS A 162 5.24 -8.78 24.07
N LYS A 163 5.28 -7.55 23.53
CA LYS A 163 4.08 -6.73 23.31
C LYS A 163 3.18 -7.33 22.21
N ALA A 164 3.80 -7.90 21.19
CA ALA A 164 3.09 -8.60 20.12
C ALA A 164 2.26 -9.78 20.65
N ALA A 165 2.82 -10.57 21.56
CA ALA A 165 2.09 -11.70 22.18
C ALA A 165 0.87 -11.22 22.97
N ALA A 166 1.04 -10.20 23.83
CA ALA A 166 -0.07 -9.64 24.62
C ALA A 166 -1.17 -9.01 23.73
N SER A 167 -0.78 -8.33 22.63
CA SER A 167 -1.73 -7.79 21.66
C SER A 167 -2.53 -8.88 20.95
N ARG A 168 -1.89 -9.98 20.56
CA ARG A 168 -2.55 -11.13 19.94
C ARG A 168 -3.59 -11.78 20.83
N GLU A 169 -3.26 -11.98 22.12
CA GLU A 169 -4.18 -12.54 23.09
C GLU A 169 -5.45 -11.69 23.23
N LYS A 170 -5.30 -10.37 23.29
CA LYS A 170 -6.42 -9.43 23.36
C LYS A 170 -7.29 -9.47 22.11
N LEU A 171 -6.66 -9.49 20.91
CA LEU A 171 -7.38 -9.61 19.64
C LEU A 171 -8.15 -10.93 19.53
N GLN A 172 -7.61 -12.03 20.06
CA GLN A 172 -8.33 -13.32 20.14
C GLN A 172 -9.59 -13.21 20.98
N GLN A 173 -9.50 -12.54 22.14
CA GLN A 173 -10.67 -12.30 23.01
C GLN A 173 -11.74 -11.43 22.30
N GLU A 174 -11.36 -10.59 21.37
CA GLU A 174 -12.25 -9.79 20.52
C GLU A 174 -12.81 -10.56 19.31
N GLY A 175 -12.46 -11.85 19.16
CA GLY A 175 -13.01 -12.74 18.15
C GLY A 175 -12.21 -12.82 16.83
N PHE A 176 -10.99 -12.26 16.77
CA PHE A 176 -10.11 -12.43 15.61
C PHE A 176 -9.55 -13.86 15.57
N GLY A 177 -9.69 -14.51 14.42
CA GLY A 177 -9.23 -15.87 14.21
C GLY A 177 -7.73 -15.98 13.95
N PRO A 178 -7.18 -17.22 13.95
CA PRO A 178 -5.76 -17.44 13.63
C PRO A 178 -5.33 -16.88 12.27
N GLY A 179 -6.22 -16.90 11.28
CA GLY A 179 -5.99 -16.36 9.95
C GLY A 179 -5.80 -14.84 9.96
N ASP A 180 -6.62 -14.12 10.74
CA ASP A 180 -6.49 -12.67 10.88
C ASP A 180 -5.17 -12.30 11.56
N LEU A 181 -4.85 -13.00 12.64
CA LEU A 181 -3.64 -12.76 13.42
C LEU A 181 -2.35 -13.10 12.66
N ALA A 182 -2.40 -14.03 11.71
CA ALA A 182 -1.28 -14.36 10.84
C ALA A 182 -0.94 -13.23 9.86
N ARG A 183 -1.86 -12.29 9.60
CA ARG A 183 -1.64 -11.13 8.75
C ARG A 183 -0.80 -10.03 9.43
N ILE A 184 -0.66 -10.09 10.76
CA ILE A 184 0.10 -9.09 11.51
C ILE A 184 1.59 -9.45 11.47
N VAL A 185 2.39 -8.58 10.89
CA VAL A 185 3.85 -8.63 10.91
C VAL A 185 4.36 -7.77 12.06
N THR A 186 4.84 -8.40 13.11
CA THR A 186 5.37 -7.71 14.30
C THR A 186 6.49 -8.54 14.94
N PRO A 187 7.64 -7.98 15.25
CA PRO A 187 8.07 -6.61 14.96
C PRO A 187 8.10 -6.29 13.47
N ILE A 188 7.73 -5.04 13.11
CA ILE A 188 7.82 -4.58 11.72
C ILE A 188 9.28 -4.54 11.24
N GLY A 189 9.53 -4.91 10.00
CA GLY A 189 10.85 -4.86 9.37
C GLY A 189 11.55 -6.21 9.30
N LEU A 190 12.78 -6.19 8.80
CA LEU A 190 13.61 -7.38 8.64
C LEU A 190 14.37 -7.68 9.93
N ALA A 191 14.51 -8.98 10.25
CA ALA A 191 15.40 -9.43 11.31
C ALA A 191 16.85 -9.24 10.85
N LEU A 192 17.44 -8.12 11.23
CA LEU A 192 18.85 -7.85 10.97
C LEU A 192 19.67 -8.50 12.07
N ASN A 193 20.36 -9.60 11.78
CA ASN A 193 21.33 -10.23 12.68
C ASN A 193 22.62 -9.38 12.73
N GLY A 194 22.49 -8.09 12.93
CA GLY A 194 23.58 -7.15 13.06
C GLY A 194 24.02 -7.05 14.52
N ARG A 195 25.30 -7.33 14.79
CA ARG A 195 25.94 -6.89 16.03
C ARG A 195 25.87 -5.38 16.12
N GLY A 196 25.15 -4.88 17.10
CA GLY A 196 25.35 -3.54 17.65
C GLY A 196 24.81 -2.39 16.80
N VAL A 197 23.56 -2.03 17.05
CA VAL A 197 23.30 -0.68 17.54
C VAL A 197 22.69 -0.92 18.93
N ASP A 198 23.46 -0.65 19.94
CA ASP A 198 22.98 -0.66 21.32
C ASP A 198 21.81 0.31 21.38
N ASN A 199 20.65 -0.22 21.75
CA ASN A 199 19.51 0.58 22.14
C ASN A 199 19.89 1.31 23.43
N ALA A 200 20.58 2.42 23.28
CA ALA A 200 20.76 3.37 24.34
C ALA A 200 19.56 4.32 24.36
N GLY A 201 18.75 4.20 25.40
CA GLY A 201 17.72 5.13 25.79
C GLY A 201 16.30 4.62 25.64
#